data_fd0072c6a9f9275d86d76ce8dce730ff
#
_entry.id   fd0072c6a9f9275d86d76ce8dce730ff
#
_cell.length_a   1.000
_cell.length_b   1.000
_cell.length_c   1.000
_cell.angle_alpha   90.00
_cell.angle_beta   90.00
_cell.angle_gamma   90.00
#
_symmetry.space_group_name_H-M   'P 1'
#
loop_
_entity.id
_entity.type
_entity.pdbx_description
1 polymer ?
#
loop_
_entity_poly.entity_id
_entity_poly.type
_entity_poly.pdbx_seq_one_letter_code
_entity_poly.pdbx_strand_id
1 'polypeptide(L)'
;AAADTRELGGFSVASLRLSGVEGSELRAAADRLLEKSGADIAVLASDSGLVVKASKDAVARGAHAGQLVGKLAAAAGGKGGGRPDMAQAGIGDAGAALAALETAF
;
A
#
# COMPACT_ATOMS: atom_id res chain seq x y z
N ALA A 1 3.93 -11.51 11.30
CA ALA A 1 4.40 -10.15 11.58
C ALA A 1 3.22 -9.22 11.80
N ALA A 2 3.35 -8.32 12.76
CA ALA A 2 2.32 -7.35 13.05
C ALA A 2 2.38 -6.20 12.05
N ALA A 3 1.20 -5.74 11.62
CA ALA A 3 1.12 -4.57 10.78
C ALA A 3 1.50 -3.31 11.57
N ASP A 4 2.17 -2.40 10.90
CA ASP A 4 2.53 -1.11 11.46
C ASP A 4 1.46 -0.10 11.05
N THR A 5 0.91 0.65 12.01
CA THR A 5 -0.15 1.63 11.73
C THR A 5 0.33 3.00 12.17
N ARG A 6 0.21 3.99 11.28
CA ARG A 6 0.61 5.36 11.57
C ARG A 6 -0.29 6.34 10.83
N GLU A 7 -0.27 7.59 11.23
CA GLU A 7 -0.99 8.65 10.54
C GLU A 7 -0.06 9.39 9.60
N LEU A 8 -0.45 9.48 8.34
CA LEU A 8 0.31 10.16 7.30
C LEU A 8 -0.66 10.98 6.45
N GLY A 9 -0.38 12.27 6.29
CA GLY A 9 -1.19 13.16 5.46
C GLY A 9 -2.66 13.26 5.86
N GLY A 10 -2.98 13.02 7.12
CA GLY A 10 -4.36 13.03 7.59
C GLY A 10 -5.09 11.71 7.45
N PHE A 11 -4.40 10.65 7.02
CA PHE A 11 -4.96 9.31 6.87
C PHE A 11 -4.32 8.33 7.85
N SER A 12 -5.10 7.36 8.31
CA SER A 12 -4.57 6.22 9.06
C SER A 12 -4.07 5.19 8.06
N VAL A 13 -2.79 4.85 8.11
CA VAL A 13 -2.15 3.95 7.16
C VAL A 13 -1.62 2.71 7.87
N ALA A 14 -2.11 1.55 7.48
CA ALA A 14 -1.58 0.27 7.94
C ALA A 14 -0.65 -0.29 6.88
N SER A 15 0.56 -0.68 7.28
CA SER A 15 1.54 -1.24 6.36
C SER A 15 2.05 -2.58 6.87
N LEU A 16 2.38 -3.47 5.93
CA LEU A 16 2.87 -4.80 6.25
C LEU A 16 3.82 -5.28 5.16
N ARG A 17 4.93 -5.89 5.57
CA ARG A 17 5.85 -6.54 4.64
C ARG A 17 5.65 -8.05 4.74
N LEU A 18 5.46 -8.70 3.59
CA LEU A 18 5.26 -10.14 3.49
C LEU A 18 6.32 -10.76 2.58
N SER A 19 6.65 -12.02 2.83
CA SER A 19 7.56 -12.79 2.00
C SER A 19 6.82 -13.97 1.39
N GLY A 20 7.16 -14.31 0.14
CA GLY A 20 6.57 -15.46 -0.54
C GLY A 20 5.12 -15.30 -0.94
N VAL A 21 4.60 -14.07 -0.93
CA VAL A 21 3.20 -13.77 -1.29
C VAL A 21 3.19 -12.94 -2.57
N GLU A 22 2.40 -13.34 -3.54
CA GLU A 22 2.33 -12.65 -4.82
C GLU A 22 0.90 -12.50 -5.33
N GLY A 23 0.71 -11.53 -6.22
CA GLY A 23 -0.50 -11.38 -7.01
C GLY A 23 -1.79 -11.31 -6.20
N SER A 24 -2.68 -12.27 -6.47
CA SER A 24 -4.00 -12.29 -5.83
C SER A 24 -3.94 -12.50 -4.32
N GLU A 25 -2.95 -13.23 -3.84
CA GLU A 25 -2.76 -13.42 -2.39
C GLU A 25 -2.40 -12.11 -1.70
N LEU A 26 -1.58 -11.31 -2.33
CA LEU A 26 -1.19 -10.01 -1.80
C LEU A 26 -2.40 -9.07 -1.76
N ARG A 27 -3.23 -9.09 -2.79
CA ARG A 27 -4.47 -8.30 -2.83
C ARG A 27 -5.44 -8.73 -1.74
N ALA A 28 -5.61 -10.04 -1.55
CA ALA A 28 -6.48 -10.56 -0.50
C ALA A 28 -5.98 -10.16 0.89
N ALA A 29 -4.66 -10.16 1.08
CA ALA A 29 -4.06 -9.73 2.33
C ALA A 29 -4.30 -8.24 2.58
N ALA A 30 -4.28 -7.42 1.52
CA ALA A 30 -4.56 -5.99 1.63
C ALA A 30 -6.01 -5.75 2.07
N ASP A 31 -6.97 -6.50 1.51
CA ASP A 31 -8.36 -6.42 1.92
C ASP A 31 -8.53 -6.73 3.40
N ARG A 32 -7.90 -7.82 3.85
CA ARG A 32 -7.99 -8.23 5.24
C ARG A 32 -7.34 -7.23 6.18
N LEU A 33 -6.19 -6.70 5.78
CA LEU A 33 -5.50 -5.71 6.59
C LEU A 33 -6.35 -4.45 6.75
N LEU A 34 -6.97 -3.99 5.67
CA LEU A 34 -7.82 -2.81 5.71
C LEU A 34 -9.01 -3.02 6.65
N GLU A 35 -9.66 -4.17 6.57
CA GLU A 35 -10.79 -4.49 7.44
C GLU A 35 -10.40 -4.63 8.89
N LYS A 36 -9.34 -5.39 9.18
CA LYS A 36 -8.92 -5.68 10.56
C LYS A 36 -8.36 -4.47 11.27
N SER A 37 -7.60 -3.65 10.57
CA SER A 37 -6.96 -2.48 11.19
C SER A 37 -7.92 -1.31 11.36
N GLY A 38 -8.99 -1.27 10.57
CA GLY A 38 -9.86 -0.10 10.53
C GLY A 38 -9.18 1.14 9.94
N ALA A 39 -8.03 0.95 9.29
CA ALA A 39 -7.26 2.05 8.72
C ALA A 39 -7.94 2.61 7.48
N ASP A 40 -7.55 3.81 7.09
CA ASP A 40 -8.02 4.43 5.85
C ASP A 40 -7.35 3.81 4.63
N ILE A 41 -6.08 3.46 4.76
CA ILE A 41 -5.26 2.94 3.66
C ILE A 41 -4.45 1.75 4.16
N ALA A 42 -4.40 0.68 3.36
CA ALA A 42 -3.54 -0.47 3.61
C ALA A 42 -2.46 -0.55 2.54
N VAL A 43 -1.22 -0.74 2.96
CA VAL A 43 -0.05 -0.85 2.07
C VAL A 43 0.66 -2.16 2.37
N LEU A 44 0.73 -3.03 1.37
CA LEU A 44 1.44 -4.29 1.50
C LEU A 44 2.53 -4.39 0.46
N ALA A 45 3.72 -4.78 0.91
CA ALA A 45 4.86 -5.00 0.03
C ALA A 45 5.40 -6.41 0.22
N SER A 46 5.71 -7.06 -0.88
CA SER A 46 6.41 -8.35 -0.89
C SER A 46 7.69 -8.22 -1.72
N ASP A 47 8.41 -9.32 -1.87
CA ASP A 47 9.70 -9.30 -2.56
C ASP A 47 9.60 -8.78 -4.00
N SER A 48 8.47 -8.95 -4.66
CA SER A 48 8.28 -8.57 -6.06
C SER A 48 7.02 -7.77 -6.33
N GLY A 49 6.23 -7.47 -5.30
CA GLY A 49 4.95 -6.81 -5.51
C GLY A 49 4.59 -5.81 -4.43
N LEU A 50 3.73 -4.87 -4.80
CA LEU A 50 3.22 -3.82 -3.92
C LEU A 50 1.73 -3.65 -4.20
N VAL A 51 0.92 -3.63 -3.15
CA VAL A 51 -0.51 -3.37 -3.25
C VAL A 51 -0.88 -2.27 -2.27
N VAL A 52 -1.63 -1.30 -2.74
CA VAL A 52 -2.20 -0.25 -1.90
C VAL A 52 -3.71 -0.29 -2.06
N LYS A 53 -4.42 -0.30 -0.95
CA LYS A 53 -5.87 -0.26 -0.96
C LYS A 53 -6.35 0.86 -0.05
N ALA A 54 -7.31 1.65 -0.54
CA ALA A 54 -7.89 2.76 0.22
C ALA A 54 -9.38 2.48 0.44
N SER A 55 -9.88 2.84 1.63
CA SER A 55 -11.31 2.73 1.93
C SER A 55 -12.10 3.74 1.11
N LYS A 56 -13.40 3.51 0.99
CA LYS A 56 -14.27 4.46 0.29
C LYS A 56 -14.25 5.84 0.94
N ASP A 57 -14.21 5.86 2.26
CA ASP A 57 -14.12 7.10 3.02
C ASP A 57 -12.81 7.84 2.74
N ALA A 58 -11.70 7.12 2.71
CA ALA A 58 -10.40 7.71 2.40
C ALA A 58 -10.37 8.28 0.98
N VAL A 59 -10.94 7.56 0.01
CA VAL A 59 -11.03 8.05 -1.37
C VAL A 59 -11.85 9.32 -1.44
N ALA A 60 -12.97 9.38 -0.72
CA ALA A 60 -13.81 10.57 -0.66
C ALA A 60 -13.08 11.77 -0.06
N ARG A 61 -12.07 11.52 0.79
CA ARG A 61 -11.25 12.58 1.41
C ARG A 61 -10.01 12.92 0.59
N GLY A 62 -9.84 12.32 -0.58
CA GLY A 62 -8.75 12.65 -1.50
C GLY A 62 -7.64 11.60 -1.61
N ALA A 63 -7.76 10.45 -0.96
CA ALA A 63 -6.78 9.38 -1.10
C ALA A 63 -6.85 8.78 -2.50
N HIS A 64 -5.69 8.41 -3.05
CA HIS A 64 -5.62 7.82 -4.38
C HIS A 64 -4.55 6.72 -4.40
N ALA A 65 -5.01 5.47 -4.35
CA ALA A 65 -4.11 4.31 -4.29
C ALA A 65 -3.16 4.24 -5.50
N GLY A 66 -3.65 4.58 -6.69
CA GLY A 66 -2.83 4.59 -7.89
C GLY A 66 -1.67 5.56 -7.82
N GLN A 67 -1.88 6.75 -7.28
CA GLN A 67 -0.82 7.73 -7.11
C GLN A 67 0.19 7.28 -6.04
N LEU A 68 -0.31 6.72 -4.94
CA LEU A 68 0.56 6.20 -3.88
C LEU A 68 1.44 5.06 -4.40
N VAL A 69 0.86 4.11 -5.11
CA VAL A 69 1.61 3.01 -5.73
C VAL A 69 2.67 3.55 -6.67
N GLY A 70 2.34 4.55 -7.48
CA GLY A 70 3.30 5.16 -8.38
C GLY A 70 4.52 5.74 -7.65
N LYS A 71 4.29 6.45 -6.57
CA LYS A 71 5.37 7.05 -5.77
C LYS A 71 6.21 5.99 -5.06
N LEU A 72 5.54 5.02 -4.44
CA LEU A 72 6.24 3.96 -3.70
C LEU A 72 7.01 3.03 -4.64
N ALA A 73 6.43 2.69 -5.78
CA ALA A 73 7.10 1.86 -6.77
C ALA A 73 8.32 2.55 -7.37
N ALA A 74 8.24 3.84 -7.63
CA ALA A 74 9.38 4.61 -8.14
C ALA A 74 10.56 4.56 -7.18
N ALA A 75 10.31 4.63 -5.87
CA ALA A 75 11.35 4.52 -4.85
C ALA A 75 11.94 3.10 -4.78
N ALA A 76 11.18 2.11 -5.17
CA ALA A 76 11.56 0.69 -5.09
C ALA A 76 12.05 0.12 -6.43
N GLY A 77 12.28 0.95 -7.42
CA GLY A 77 12.79 0.52 -8.72
C GLY A 77 11.73 -0.14 -9.61
N GLY A 78 10.45 0.16 -9.39
CA GLY A 78 9.37 -0.44 -10.14
C GLY A 78 8.44 0.58 -10.76
N LYS A 79 7.36 0.08 -11.33
CA LYS A 79 6.31 0.90 -11.92
C LYS A 79 4.95 0.30 -11.58
N GLY A 80 3.97 1.16 -11.43
CA GLY A 80 2.63 0.69 -11.21
C GLY A 80 1.64 1.83 -11.21
N GLY A 81 0.40 1.49 -10.99
CA GLY A 81 -0.69 2.43 -10.93
C GLY A 81 -1.99 1.66 -10.80
N GLY A 82 -3.08 2.37 -10.85
CA GLY A 82 -4.38 1.75 -10.75
C GLY A 82 -5.45 2.76 -10.39
N ARG A 83 -6.51 2.24 -9.79
CA ARG A 83 -7.67 3.03 -9.43
C ARG A 83 -7.45 3.79 -8.12
N PRO A 84 -8.33 4.76 -7.80
CA PRO A 84 -8.22 5.47 -6.52
C PRO A 84 -8.37 4.56 -5.30
N ASP A 85 -9.15 3.50 -5.38
CA ASP A 85 -9.44 2.61 -4.26
C ASP A 85 -8.48 1.42 -4.16
N MET A 86 -7.82 1.03 -5.26
CA MET A 86 -6.90 -0.11 -5.24
C MET A 86 -5.93 -0.03 -6.41
N ALA A 87 -4.65 -0.26 -6.13
CA ALA A 87 -3.62 -0.27 -7.15
C ALA A 87 -2.50 -1.24 -6.76
N GLN A 88 -1.76 -1.69 -7.77
CA GLN A 88 -0.65 -2.60 -7.54
C GLN A 88 0.50 -2.32 -8.50
N ALA A 89 1.69 -2.77 -8.11
CA ALA A 89 2.90 -2.58 -8.90
C ALA A 89 3.86 -3.75 -8.70
N GLY A 90 4.75 -3.93 -9.68
CA GLY A 90 5.93 -4.75 -9.49
C GLY A 90 7.04 -3.89 -8.91
N ILE A 91 7.76 -4.39 -7.92
CA ILE A 91 8.87 -3.67 -7.28
C ILE A 91 10.06 -4.60 -7.09
N GLY A 92 11.24 -4.02 -6.89
CA GLY A 92 12.46 -4.77 -6.63
C GLY A 92 12.92 -4.70 -5.17
N ASP A 93 12.32 -3.82 -4.35
CA ASP A 93 12.76 -3.62 -2.98
C ASP A 93 11.59 -3.20 -2.08
N ALA A 94 11.06 -4.18 -1.35
CA ALA A 94 9.95 -3.95 -0.43
C ALA A 94 10.29 -2.94 0.66
N GLY A 95 11.51 -2.99 1.18
CA GLY A 95 11.95 -2.07 2.22
C GLY A 95 11.98 -0.63 1.74
N ALA A 96 12.46 -0.40 0.51
CA ALA A 96 12.49 0.95 -0.08
C ALA A 96 11.08 1.47 -0.32
N ALA A 97 10.16 0.62 -0.78
CA ALA A 97 8.77 1.01 -0.98
C ALA A 97 8.12 1.46 0.34
N LEU A 98 8.28 0.67 1.38
CA LEU A 98 7.70 0.99 2.69
C LEU A 98 8.36 2.22 3.33
N ALA A 99 9.67 2.38 3.15
CA ALA A 99 10.38 3.55 3.66
C ALA A 99 9.91 4.85 3.00
N ALA A 100 9.46 4.77 1.76
CA ALA A 100 8.96 5.94 1.02
C ALA A 100 7.57 6.40 1.47
N LEU A 101 6.87 5.62 2.30
CA LEU A 101 5.52 5.98 2.78
C LEU A 101 5.47 7.36 3.41
N GLU A 102 6.45 7.70 4.24
CA GLU A 102 6.46 8.98 4.94
C GLU A 102 6.54 10.19 4.01
N THR A 103 7.16 10.02 2.85
CA THR A 103 7.31 11.10 1.87
C THR A 103 6.24 11.08 0.79
N ALA A 104 5.44 10.02 0.72
CA ALA A 104 4.40 9.88 -0.30
C ALA A 104 3.12 10.67 0.01
N PHE A 105 2.98 11.14 1.24
CA PHE A 105 1.79 11.89 1.70
C PHE A 105 2.05 13.36 1.88
#